data_2aec2dd8487f1fa1083864e85f1825e1
#
_entry.id   2aec2dd8487f1fa1083864e85f1825e1
#
_cell.length_a   1.000
_cell.length_b   1.000
_cell.length_c   1.000
_cell.angle_alpha   90.00
_cell.angle_beta   90.00
_cell.angle_gamma   90.00
#
_symmetry.space_group_name_H-M   'P 1'
#
loop_
_entity.id
_entity.type
_entity.pdbx_description
1 polymer ?
#
loop_
_entity_poly.entity_id
_entity_poly.type
_entity_poly.pdbx_seq_one_letter_code
_entity_poly.pdbx_strand_id
1 'polypeptide(L)'
;MGIIIRPWLKTDLENLRRITWQSWIAAYSSFIPERDLKSYFDIYYDRGAFSALFIDPSAHGYIAEVDDRMAGYVRTLFNREENRLYLTALYLLPDFQGRGIGKRLVRAVEEHAAGRHVEEILVGVMVQNSRALGFYEKKGFQFTREEPFTMGK
;
A
#
# COMPACT_ATOMS: atom_id res chain seq x y z
N MET A 1 3.43 21.86 10.33
CA MET A 1 3.81 20.87 9.34
C MET A 1 2.59 20.42 8.56
N GLY A 2 2.59 20.65 7.26
CA GLY A 2 1.44 20.34 6.42
C GLY A 2 1.48 18.94 5.87
N ILE A 3 0.44 18.15 6.13
CA ILE A 3 0.25 16.83 5.55
C ILE A 3 -0.89 16.94 4.54
N ILE A 4 -0.61 16.56 3.30
CA ILE A 4 -1.60 16.59 2.22
C ILE A 4 -1.83 15.16 1.73
N ILE A 5 -3.10 14.75 1.65
CA ILE A 5 -3.50 13.48 1.05
C ILE A 5 -4.18 13.81 -0.27
N ARG A 6 -3.66 13.27 -1.36
CA ARG A 6 -4.21 13.53 -2.69
C ARG A 6 -4.24 12.25 -3.53
N PRO A 7 -5.10 12.21 -4.57
CA PRO A 7 -5.05 11.08 -5.51
C PRO A 7 -3.70 11.01 -6.22
N TRP A 8 -3.30 9.81 -6.58
CA TRP A 8 -2.06 9.61 -7.32
C TRP A 8 -2.21 10.06 -8.77
N LEU A 9 -1.07 10.37 -9.39
CA LEU A 9 -0.99 10.77 -10.81
C LEU A 9 0.06 9.91 -11.49
N LYS A 10 -0.09 9.73 -12.80
CA LYS A 10 0.88 8.95 -13.58
C LYS A 10 2.30 9.50 -13.44
N THR A 11 2.44 10.79 -13.26
CA THR A 11 3.75 11.44 -13.07
C THR A 11 4.41 11.06 -11.75
N ASP A 12 3.68 10.43 -10.84
CA ASP A 12 4.23 9.98 -9.56
C ASP A 12 4.95 8.63 -9.66
N LEU A 13 4.93 7.97 -10.83
CA LEU A 13 5.39 6.60 -11.00
C LEU A 13 6.77 6.32 -10.38
N GLU A 14 7.77 7.12 -10.71
CA GLU A 14 9.13 6.85 -10.23
C GLU A 14 9.26 7.01 -8.73
N ASN A 15 8.60 8.02 -8.15
CA ASN A 15 8.59 8.20 -6.72
C ASN A 15 7.86 7.07 -6.00
N LEU A 16 6.76 6.58 -6.58
CA LEU A 16 6.02 5.46 -6.02
C LEU A 16 6.88 4.18 -6.03
N ARG A 17 7.60 3.94 -7.11
CA ARG A 17 8.51 2.80 -7.20
C ARG A 17 9.63 2.89 -6.16
N ARG A 18 10.20 4.07 -6.00
CA ARG A 18 11.26 4.31 -5.02
C ARG A 18 10.76 4.06 -3.59
N ILE A 19 9.59 4.59 -3.27
CA ILE A 19 9.00 4.39 -1.93
C ILE A 19 8.70 2.93 -1.68
N THR A 20 8.16 2.23 -2.67
CA THR A 20 7.88 0.80 -2.53
C THR A 20 9.15 0.02 -2.21
N TRP A 21 10.21 0.25 -2.98
CA TRP A 21 11.46 -0.46 -2.77
C TRP A 21 12.07 -0.19 -1.40
N GLN A 22 12.15 1.10 -1.03
CA GLN A 22 12.72 1.49 0.26
C GLN A 22 11.89 0.93 1.43
N SER A 23 10.58 0.92 1.28
CA SER A 23 9.69 0.38 2.31
C SER A 23 9.85 -1.14 2.45
N TRP A 24 10.02 -1.85 1.34
CA TRP A 24 10.24 -3.30 1.37
C TRP A 24 11.56 -3.65 2.05
N ILE A 25 12.61 -2.92 1.74
CA ILE A 25 13.90 -3.14 2.41
C ILE A 25 13.75 -2.95 3.91
N ALA A 26 13.09 -1.88 4.33
CA ALA A 26 12.92 -1.59 5.75
C ALA A 26 12.04 -2.63 6.46
N ALA A 27 10.98 -3.10 5.80
CA ALA A 27 10.00 -3.99 6.44
C ALA A 27 10.35 -5.47 6.34
N TYR A 28 10.98 -5.89 5.25
CA TYR A 28 11.09 -7.31 4.91
C TYR A 28 12.51 -7.86 4.86
N SER A 29 13.55 -7.03 4.75
CA SER A 29 14.90 -7.53 4.55
C SER A 29 15.44 -8.36 5.72
N SER A 30 14.85 -8.24 6.90
CA SER A 30 15.26 -9.03 8.06
C SER A 30 14.87 -10.51 7.94
N PHE A 31 13.89 -10.85 7.09
CA PHE A 31 13.44 -12.25 6.94
C PHE A 31 13.25 -12.68 5.48
N ILE A 32 13.40 -11.78 4.50
CA ILE A 32 13.37 -12.12 3.09
C ILE A 32 14.67 -11.66 2.45
N PRO A 33 15.42 -12.55 1.76
CA PRO A 33 16.65 -12.13 1.09
C PRO A 33 16.39 -11.02 0.08
N GLU A 34 17.30 -10.07 0.02
CA GLU A 34 17.15 -8.91 -0.88
C GLU A 34 16.99 -9.33 -2.35
N ARG A 35 17.68 -10.38 -2.79
CA ARG A 35 17.55 -10.87 -4.16
C ARG A 35 16.13 -11.33 -4.49
N ASP A 36 15.43 -11.91 -3.49
CA ASP A 36 14.06 -12.36 -3.68
C ASP A 36 13.10 -11.18 -3.72
N LEU A 37 13.34 -10.17 -2.89
CA LEU A 37 12.60 -8.92 -2.94
C LEU A 37 12.77 -8.26 -4.31
N LYS A 38 14.00 -8.24 -4.81
CA LYS A 38 14.28 -7.61 -6.10
C LYS A 38 13.64 -8.35 -7.25
N SER A 39 13.65 -9.69 -7.24
CA SER A 39 13.00 -10.48 -8.27
C SER A 39 11.51 -10.20 -8.35
N TYR A 40 10.85 -10.16 -7.19
CA TYR A 40 9.42 -9.86 -7.13
C TYR A 40 9.15 -8.42 -7.58
N PHE A 41 9.96 -7.48 -7.11
CA PHE A 41 9.83 -6.08 -7.47
C PHE A 41 9.97 -5.86 -8.98
N ASP A 42 10.96 -6.50 -9.61
CA ASP A 42 11.21 -6.36 -11.05
C ASP A 42 10.05 -6.89 -11.90
N ILE A 43 9.29 -7.86 -11.38
CA ILE A 43 8.14 -8.42 -12.09
C ILE A 43 6.90 -7.55 -11.91
N TYR A 44 6.57 -7.19 -10.67
CA TYR A 44 5.28 -6.57 -10.35
C TYR A 44 5.34 -5.06 -10.27
N TYR A 45 6.54 -4.48 -10.16
CA TYR A 45 6.72 -3.04 -10.04
C TYR A 45 7.64 -2.49 -11.13
N ASP A 46 7.82 -3.21 -12.25
CA ASP A 46 8.51 -2.62 -13.38
C ASP A 46 7.64 -1.45 -13.90
N ARG A 47 8.23 -0.59 -14.72
CA ARG A 47 7.52 0.61 -15.16
C ARG A 47 6.26 0.29 -15.96
N GLY A 48 6.31 -0.74 -16.80
CA GLY A 48 5.15 -1.14 -17.60
C GLY A 48 4.02 -1.68 -16.75
N ALA A 49 4.34 -2.60 -15.83
CA ALA A 49 3.35 -3.21 -14.96
C ALA A 49 2.71 -2.17 -14.02
N PHE A 50 3.53 -1.30 -13.44
CA PHE A 50 3.01 -0.28 -12.53
C PHE A 50 2.19 0.77 -13.27
N SER A 51 2.66 1.22 -14.44
CA SER A 51 1.95 2.27 -15.19
C SER A 51 0.57 1.80 -15.66
N ALA A 52 0.38 0.50 -15.85
CA ALA A 52 -0.92 -0.05 -16.22
C ALA A 52 -1.99 0.22 -15.15
N LEU A 53 -1.58 0.36 -13.89
CA LEU A 53 -2.52 0.63 -12.80
C LEU A 53 -3.16 2.01 -12.91
N PHE A 54 -2.48 2.97 -13.54
CA PHE A 54 -3.02 4.33 -13.67
C PHE A 54 -4.17 4.42 -14.67
N ILE A 55 -4.31 3.44 -15.56
CA ILE A 55 -5.40 3.39 -16.53
C ILE A 55 -6.42 2.30 -16.20
N ASP A 56 -6.18 1.53 -15.15
CA ASP A 56 -7.10 0.50 -14.68
C ASP A 56 -8.21 1.18 -13.85
N PRO A 57 -9.49 1.13 -14.29
CA PRO A 57 -10.56 1.80 -13.55
C PRO A 57 -10.83 1.20 -12.18
N SER A 58 -10.35 -0.01 -11.89
CA SER A 58 -10.52 -0.62 -10.56
C SER A 58 -9.40 -0.26 -9.59
N ALA A 59 -8.32 0.36 -10.07
CA ALA A 59 -7.16 0.72 -9.25
C ALA A 59 -7.22 2.20 -8.87
N HIS A 60 -7.04 2.48 -7.57
CA HIS A 60 -6.97 3.85 -7.06
C HIS A 60 -5.83 3.96 -6.08
N GLY A 61 -5.23 5.13 -6.01
CA GLY A 61 -4.16 5.39 -5.08
C GLY A 61 -4.24 6.79 -4.50
N TYR A 62 -3.76 6.93 -3.27
CA TYR A 62 -3.64 8.21 -2.59
C TYR A 62 -2.21 8.36 -2.10
N ILE A 63 -1.71 9.58 -2.24
CA ILE A 63 -0.35 9.93 -1.86
C ILE A 63 -0.38 10.85 -0.67
N ALA A 64 0.53 10.65 0.27
CA ALA A 64 0.75 11.55 1.39
C ALA A 64 2.00 12.37 1.10
N GLU A 65 1.84 13.69 1.15
CA GLU A 65 2.95 14.63 1.03
C GLU A 65 3.12 15.38 2.34
N VAL A 66 4.36 15.53 2.76
CA VAL A 66 4.71 16.31 3.95
C VAL A 66 5.74 17.34 3.51
N ASP A 67 5.38 18.62 3.61
CA ASP A 67 6.25 19.74 3.21
C ASP A 67 6.84 19.52 1.79
N ASP A 68 5.94 19.23 0.83
CA ASP A 68 6.26 19.02 -0.59
C ASP A 68 7.09 17.77 -0.89
N ARG A 69 7.24 16.86 0.08
CA ARG A 69 7.95 15.60 -0.12
C ARG A 69 6.96 14.44 -0.04
N MET A 70 7.07 13.50 -0.97
CA MET A 70 6.24 12.30 -0.91
C MET A 70 6.71 11.42 0.25
N ALA A 71 5.82 11.21 1.22
CA ALA A 71 6.11 10.45 2.42
C ALA A 71 5.68 9.00 2.32
N GLY A 72 4.65 8.73 1.53
CA GLY A 72 4.10 7.38 1.38
C GLY A 72 2.88 7.38 0.49
N TYR A 73 2.29 6.20 0.33
CA TYR A 73 1.09 6.06 -0.48
C TYR A 73 0.30 4.81 -0.09
N VAL A 74 -0.96 4.78 -0.53
CA VAL A 74 -1.83 3.62 -0.40
C VAL A 74 -2.42 3.31 -1.77
N ARG A 75 -2.59 2.02 -2.07
CA ARG A 75 -3.18 1.57 -3.33
C ARG A 75 -4.28 0.58 -3.04
N THR A 76 -5.37 0.67 -3.80
CA THR A 76 -6.50 -0.23 -3.69
C THR A 76 -6.88 -0.81 -5.04
N LEU A 77 -7.46 -2.01 -5.01
CA LEU A 77 -8.10 -2.62 -6.17
C LEU A 77 -9.52 -3.02 -5.79
N PHE A 78 -10.47 -2.62 -6.62
CA PHE A 78 -11.87 -2.94 -6.39
C PHE A 78 -12.25 -4.21 -7.16
N ASN A 79 -12.82 -5.18 -6.46
CA ASN A 79 -13.37 -6.38 -7.07
C ASN A 79 -14.88 -6.22 -7.18
N ARG A 80 -15.36 -6.01 -8.41
CA ARG A 80 -16.77 -5.73 -8.66
C ARG A 80 -17.66 -6.92 -8.31
N GLU A 81 -17.23 -8.13 -8.64
CA GLU A 81 -18.03 -9.33 -8.40
C GLU A 81 -18.27 -9.58 -6.91
N GLU A 82 -17.26 -9.33 -6.10
CA GLU A 82 -17.35 -9.54 -4.65
C GLU A 82 -17.88 -8.30 -3.92
N ASN A 83 -17.89 -7.17 -4.59
CA ASN A 83 -18.15 -5.85 -3.98
C ASN A 83 -17.21 -5.60 -2.81
N ARG A 84 -15.93 -5.87 -3.01
CA ARG A 84 -14.88 -5.72 -2.00
C ARG A 84 -13.76 -4.84 -2.51
N LEU A 85 -13.21 -4.07 -1.61
CA LEU A 85 -12.04 -3.24 -1.90
C LEU A 85 -10.83 -3.86 -1.23
N TYR A 86 -9.82 -4.16 -2.04
CA TYR A 86 -8.57 -4.71 -1.53
C TYR A 86 -7.55 -3.60 -1.37
N LEU A 87 -7.04 -3.43 -0.15
CA LEU A 87 -5.93 -2.52 0.11
C LEU A 87 -4.67 -3.32 -0.24
N THR A 88 -4.06 -3.01 -1.38
CA THR A 88 -2.99 -3.81 -1.94
C THR A 88 -1.59 -3.28 -1.65
N ALA A 89 -1.49 -2.04 -1.20
CA ALA A 89 -0.21 -1.45 -0.81
C ALA A 89 -0.46 -0.31 0.16
N LEU A 90 0.34 -0.24 1.21
CA LEU A 90 0.39 0.90 2.12
C LEU A 90 1.84 1.00 2.58
N TYR A 91 2.53 2.00 2.09
CA TYR A 91 3.95 2.19 2.38
C TYR A 91 4.22 3.60 2.84
N LEU A 92 5.03 3.70 3.88
CA LEU A 92 5.54 4.96 4.40
C LEU A 92 7.05 4.85 4.53
N LEU A 93 7.75 5.87 4.11
CA LEU A 93 9.18 5.93 4.36
C LEU A 93 9.44 5.95 5.87
N PRO A 94 10.51 5.29 6.34
CA PRO A 94 10.77 5.19 7.78
C PRO A 94 10.76 6.53 8.53
N ASP A 95 11.30 7.59 7.92
CA ASP A 95 11.37 8.91 8.55
C ASP A 95 10.00 9.53 8.83
N PHE A 96 8.97 9.04 8.16
CA PHE A 96 7.62 9.57 8.28
C PHE A 96 6.68 8.68 9.09
N GLN A 97 7.17 7.57 9.61
CA GLN A 97 6.36 6.68 10.43
C GLN A 97 6.16 7.28 11.83
N GLY A 98 5.06 6.89 12.47
CA GLY A 98 4.75 7.37 13.81
C GLY A 98 4.15 8.77 13.89
N ARG A 99 3.74 9.35 12.77
CA ARG A 99 3.16 10.70 12.71
C ARG A 99 1.68 10.72 12.33
N GLY A 100 1.04 9.55 12.30
CA GLY A 100 -0.37 9.44 11.93
C GLY A 100 -0.66 9.53 10.45
N ILE A 101 0.35 9.49 9.59
CA ILE A 101 0.18 9.59 8.14
C ILE A 101 -0.51 8.34 7.57
N GLY A 102 -0.10 7.15 8.02
CA GLY A 102 -0.72 5.90 7.59
C GLY A 102 -2.20 5.86 7.92
N LYS A 103 -2.55 6.36 9.11
CA LYS A 103 -3.94 6.48 9.55
C LYS A 103 -4.75 7.37 8.59
N ARG A 104 -4.17 8.48 8.14
CA ARG A 104 -4.83 9.38 7.20
C ARG A 104 -4.98 8.76 5.82
N LEU A 105 -4.01 7.98 5.37
CA LEU A 105 -4.11 7.26 4.11
C LEU A 105 -5.21 6.20 4.16
N VAL A 106 -5.31 5.44 5.25
CA VAL A 106 -6.38 4.46 5.42
C VAL A 106 -7.73 5.16 5.48
N ARG A 107 -7.81 6.33 6.11
CA ARG A 107 -9.05 7.11 6.14
C ARG A 107 -9.50 7.49 4.72
N ALA A 108 -8.57 7.88 3.86
CA ALA A 108 -8.90 8.18 2.47
C ALA A 108 -9.48 6.95 1.76
N VAL A 109 -8.95 5.76 2.05
CA VAL A 109 -9.48 4.51 1.50
C VAL A 109 -10.89 4.24 2.03
N GLU A 110 -11.11 4.46 3.32
CA GLU A 110 -12.43 4.27 3.93
C GLU A 110 -13.47 5.20 3.32
N GLU A 111 -13.09 6.46 3.09
CA GLU A 111 -13.99 7.44 2.45
C GLU A 111 -14.27 7.07 1.00
N HIS A 112 -13.26 6.58 0.29
CA HIS A 112 -13.42 6.11 -1.08
C HIS A 112 -14.40 4.92 -1.13
N ALA A 113 -14.25 3.96 -0.22
CA ALA A 113 -15.14 2.81 -0.14
C ALA A 113 -16.57 3.22 0.18
N ALA A 114 -16.75 4.14 1.12
CA ALA A 114 -18.08 4.63 1.49
C ALA A 114 -18.77 5.32 0.32
N GLY A 115 -18.01 6.12 -0.45
CA GLY A 115 -18.55 6.80 -1.63
C GLY A 115 -18.99 5.86 -2.73
N ARG A 116 -18.48 4.63 -2.74
CA ARG A 116 -18.84 3.60 -3.72
C ARG A 116 -19.77 2.53 -3.16
N HIS A 117 -20.23 2.71 -1.92
CA HIS A 117 -21.09 1.73 -1.23
C HIS A 117 -20.44 0.35 -1.11
N VAL A 118 -19.13 0.32 -0.92
CA VAL A 118 -18.37 -0.90 -0.66
C VAL A 118 -18.45 -1.19 0.83
N GLU A 119 -18.82 -2.42 1.19
CA GLU A 119 -19.03 -2.78 2.59
C GLU A 119 -17.79 -3.37 3.28
N GLU A 120 -16.88 -3.94 2.50
CA GLU A 120 -15.71 -4.61 3.08
C GLU A 120 -14.43 -4.12 2.45
N ILE A 121 -13.43 -3.87 3.31
CA ILE A 121 -12.07 -3.58 2.90
C ILE A 121 -11.20 -4.71 3.43
N LEU A 122 -10.45 -5.36 2.54
CA LEU A 122 -9.56 -6.46 2.91
C LEU A 122 -8.10 -6.04 2.73
N VAL A 123 -7.24 -6.55 3.58
CA VAL A 123 -5.80 -6.32 3.46
C VAL A 123 -5.06 -7.61 3.78
N GLY A 124 -4.02 -7.90 3.00
CA GLY A 124 -3.11 -9.01 3.27
C GLY A 124 -1.85 -8.50 3.92
N VAL A 125 -1.42 -9.14 5.00
CA VAL A 125 -0.23 -8.75 5.75
C VAL A 125 0.59 -10.00 6.05
N MET A 126 1.90 -9.92 5.83
CA MET A 126 2.79 -11.03 6.18
C MET A 126 2.78 -11.23 7.70
N VAL A 127 2.71 -12.50 8.14
CA VAL A 127 2.64 -12.80 9.57
C VAL A 127 3.86 -12.33 10.35
N GLN A 128 5.02 -12.24 9.69
CA GLN A 128 6.24 -11.73 10.32
C GLN A 128 6.24 -10.20 10.45
N ASN A 129 5.35 -9.51 9.77
CA ASN A 129 5.28 -8.06 9.82
C ASN A 129 4.38 -7.62 10.98
N SER A 130 4.88 -7.78 12.20
CA SER A 130 4.09 -7.49 13.41
C SER A 130 3.71 -6.02 13.53
N ARG A 131 4.53 -5.12 12.98
CA ARG A 131 4.21 -3.68 12.99
C ARG A 131 2.95 -3.40 12.18
N ALA A 132 2.87 -3.95 10.97
CA ALA A 132 1.69 -3.78 10.11
C ALA A 132 0.46 -4.45 10.72
N LEU A 133 0.62 -5.66 11.27
CA LEU A 133 -0.48 -6.35 11.94
C LEU A 133 -1.05 -5.50 13.07
N GLY A 134 -0.18 -4.94 13.92
CA GLY A 134 -0.61 -4.08 15.01
C GLY A 134 -1.31 -2.82 14.52
N PHE A 135 -0.80 -2.22 13.44
CA PHE A 135 -1.39 -1.03 12.86
C PHE A 135 -2.83 -1.30 12.39
N TYR A 136 -3.04 -2.38 11.63
CA TYR A 136 -4.38 -2.69 11.10
C TYR A 136 -5.34 -3.11 12.20
N GLU A 137 -4.85 -3.82 13.21
CA GLU A 137 -5.66 -4.21 14.35
C GLU A 137 -6.18 -2.98 15.09
N LYS A 138 -5.32 -1.99 15.32
CA LYS A 138 -5.72 -0.72 15.95
C LYS A 138 -6.73 0.06 15.12
N LYS A 139 -6.70 -0.11 13.80
CA LYS A 139 -7.66 0.53 12.89
C LYS A 139 -9.00 -0.19 12.85
N GLY A 140 -9.11 -1.34 13.53
CA GLY A 140 -10.35 -2.10 13.58
C GLY A 140 -10.44 -3.26 12.60
N PHE A 141 -9.37 -3.56 11.89
CA PHE A 141 -9.35 -4.73 11.02
C PHE A 141 -9.32 -5.99 11.85
N GLN A 142 -10.06 -7.00 11.40
CA GLN A 142 -10.15 -8.28 12.10
C GLN A 142 -9.47 -9.35 11.27
N PHE A 143 -8.75 -10.25 11.97
CA PHE A 143 -8.13 -11.39 11.32
C PHE A 143 -9.21 -12.32 10.77
N THR A 144 -9.05 -12.77 9.52
CA THR A 144 -9.97 -13.74 8.91
C THR A 144 -9.31 -15.09 8.68
N ARG A 145 -8.11 -15.10 8.07
CA ARG A 145 -7.41 -16.36 7.80
C ARG A 145 -5.98 -16.10 7.35
N GLU A 146 -5.16 -17.15 7.42
CA GLU A 146 -3.83 -17.14 6.85
C GLU A 146 -3.86 -17.83 5.50
N GLU A 147 -3.08 -17.33 4.55
CA GLU A 147 -2.89 -17.93 3.24
C GLU A 147 -1.40 -18.01 2.94
N PRO A 148 -0.94 -19.08 2.29
CA PRO A 148 0.46 -19.15 1.89
C PRO A 148 0.75 -18.09 0.84
N PHE A 149 1.93 -17.48 0.94
CA PHE A 149 2.40 -16.49 -0.02
C PHE A 149 3.89 -16.68 -0.25
N THR A 150 4.29 -16.79 -1.50
CA THR A 150 5.69 -17.00 -1.87
C THR A 150 6.20 -15.79 -2.65
N MET A 151 7.36 -15.26 -2.22
CA MET A 151 8.06 -14.18 -2.90
C MET A 151 9.46 -14.70 -3.24
N GLY A 152 9.80 -14.70 -4.54
CA GLY A 152 11.03 -15.30 -5.01
C GLY A 152 10.87 -16.80 -5.20
N LYS A 153 11.90 -17.56 -4.91
CA LYS A 153 11.90 -19.01 -5.11
C LYS A 153 11.86 -19.77 -3.80
#